data_6d3d17b7ad6813df1704b8566b63874d
#
_entry.id   6d3d17b7ad6813df1704b8566b63874d
#
_cell.length_a   1.000
_cell.length_b   1.000
_cell.length_c   1.000
_cell.angle_alpha   90.00
_cell.angle_beta   90.00
_cell.angle_gamma   90.00
#
_symmetry.space_group_name_H-M   'P 1'
#
loop_
_entity.id
_entity.type
_entity.pdbx_description
1 polymer ?
#
loop_
_entity_poly.entity_id
_entity_poly.type
_entity_poly.pdbx_seq_one_letter_code
_entity_poly.pdbx_strand_id
1 'polypeptide(L)'
;MKIITDERCTGYARAGHPENPRRVAATTARLQSQTELPITWLAPGETVPDEIVLRAHAPEVLARLDVPEDFDDDTPFHENIGAFARTSVAAALNALKLARNGETVFSLMRPPGHHATRQKSMGFCYLNNIAIATLEARATGVKRVAVFDFDVHHGNGTEDILVNQPGVEFFSVHEHPSYPHTGAENRGHNCFNYPVTPGTPRLTYRAKLAHALDDLRSYRPELIAVSAGFDAYLRDPLADSPLLAEDFHWLGQSLRGLNIPFFSLLEGGYSKDLPELVFAYLKGVEGK
;
A
#
# COMPACT_ATOMS: atom_id res chain seq x y z
N MET A 1 16.89 -2.37 -8.48
CA MET A 1 15.49 -2.56 -8.04
C MET A 1 14.54 -2.70 -9.21
N LYS A 2 13.38 -3.28 -9.00
CA LYS A 2 12.30 -3.43 -10.00
C LYS A 2 11.16 -2.47 -9.68
N ILE A 3 10.67 -1.72 -10.68
CA ILE A 3 9.46 -0.91 -10.57
C ILE A 3 8.42 -1.49 -11.50
N ILE A 4 7.27 -1.87 -10.95
CA ILE A 4 6.14 -2.37 -11.74
C ILE A 4 5.19 -1.20 -11.96
N THR A 5 4.89 -0.87 -13.19
CA THR A 5 3.93 0.18 -13.56
C THR A 5 3.34 -0.08 -14.95
N ASP A 6 2.21 0.55 -15.21
CA ASP A 6 1.54 0.52 -16.50
C ASP A 6 0.84 1.87 -16.72
N GLU A 7 1.07 2.51 -17.86
CA GLU A 7 0.47 3.80 -18.17
C GLU A 7 -1.07 3.75 -18.18
N ARG A 8 -1.67 2.58 -18.44
CA ARG A 8 -3.11 2.38 -18.41
C ARG A 8 -3.72 2.73 -17.05
N CYS A 9 -2.97 2.57 -15.93
CA CYS A 9 -3.46 2.96 -14.60
C CYS A 9 -3.71 4.47 -14.47
N THR A 10 -3.30 5.28 -15.44
CA THR A 10 -3.61 6.71 -15.52
C THR A 10 -4.88 7.02 -16.35
N GLY A 11 -5.54 6.00 -16.88
CA GLY A 11 -6.67 6.12 -17.81
C GLY A 11 -8.01 6.51 -17.18
N TYR A 12 -8.08 6.67 -15.86
CA TYR A 12 -9.29 7.11 -15.17
C TYR A 12 -9.02 8.31 -14.26
N ALA A 13 -9.98 9.23 -14.16
CA ALA A 13 -9.89 10.42 -13.32
C ALA A 13 -11.27 11.04 -13.07
N ARG A 14 -11.45 11.65 -11.90
CA ARG A 14 -12.56 12.58 -11.62
C ARG A 14 -11.97 13.97 -11.36
N ALA A 15 -12.55 14.99 -11.95
CA ALA A 15 -12.07 16.37 -11.79
C ALA A 15 -12.08 16.78 -10.31
N GLY A 16 -10.95 17.32 -9.82
CA GLY A 16 -10.78 17.74 -8.43
C GLY A 16 -10.51 16.61 -7.43
N HIS A 17 -10.53 15.34 -7.86
CA HIS A 17 -10.30 14.21 -6.97
C HIS A 17 -8.81 14.11 -6.58
N PRO A 18 -8.48 13.92 -5.29
CA PRO A 18 -7.08 13.83 -4.84
C PRO A 18 -6.36 12.59 -5.41
N GLU A 19 -7.04 11.44 -5.46
CA GLU A 19 -6.53 10.24 -6.11
C GLU A 19 -6.69 10.40 -7.64
N ASN A 20 -5.63 10.83 -8.33
CA ASN A 20 -5.63 11.21 -9.74
C ASN A 20 -4.40 10.69 -10.51
N PRO A 21 -4.43 10.67 -11.85
CA PRO A 21 -3.37 10.14 -12.70
C PRO A 21 -1.99 10.76 -12.48
N ARG A 22 -1.91 12.03 -12.07
CA ARG A 22 -0.61 12.72 -11.86
C ARG A 22 0.24 12.04 -10.80
N ARG A 23 -0.38 11.37 -9.81
CA ARG A 23 0.34 10.63 -8.78
C ARG A 23 1.33 9.63 -9.39
N VAL A 24 0.89 8.80 -10.30
CA VAL A 24 1.75 7.82 -11.00
C VAL A 24 2.52 8.47 -12.15
N ALA A 25 1.90 9.28 -12.98
CA ALA A 25 2.55 9.87 -14.15
C ALA A 25 3.76 10.74 -13.76
N ALA A 26 3.61 11.64 -12.78
CA ALA A 26 4.70 12.50 -12.32
C ALA A 26 5.81 11.71 -11.61
N THR A 27 5.42 10.70 -10.80
CA THR A 27 6.40 9.83 -10.12
C THR A 27 7.18 8.99 -11.13
N THR A 28 6.54 8.44 -12.16
CA THR A 28 7.20 7.72 -13.25
C THR A 28 8.20 8.63 -13.96
N ALA A 29 7.79 9.84 -14.34
CA ALA A 29 8.67 10.81 -15.00
C ALA A 29 9.89 11.16 -14.13
N ARG A 30 9.67 11.38 -12.81
CA ARG A 30 10.77 11.65 -11.86
C ARG A 30 11.75 10.48 -11.76
N LEU A 31 11.25 9.26 -11.67
CA LEU A 31 12.07 8.05 -11.56
C LEU A 31 12.78 7.72 -12.87
N GLN A 32 12.24 8.09 -14.02
CA GLN A 32 12.90 7.93 -15.33
C GLN A 32 14.01 8.96 -15.56
N SER A 33 13.89 10.16 -15.02
CA SER A 33 14.86 11.24 -15.20
C SER A 33 16.09 11.15 -14.28
N GLN A 34 16.07 10.30 -13.27
CA GLN A 34 17.16 10.15 -12.31
C GLN A 34 18.20 9.10 -12.75
N THR A 35 19.43 9.20 -12.22
CA THR A 35 20.54 8.29 -12.52
C THR A 35 21.13 7.60 -11.28
N GLU A 36 20.58 7.87 -10.10
CA GLU A 36 21.12 7.37 -8.83
C GLU A 36 20.69 5.92 -8.55
N LEU A 37 19.47 5.54 -8.95
CA LEU A 37 18.94 4.21 -8.73
C LEU A 37 18.95 3.37 -10.01
N PRO A 38 19.46 2.13 -9.98
CA PRO A 38 19.40 1.22 -11.11
C PRO A 38 17.99 0.61 -11.21
N ILE A 39 17.09 1.27 -11.93
CA ILE A 39 15.70 0.84 -12.08
C ILE A 39 15.52 -0.04 -13.31
N THR A 40 14.87 -1.19 -13.13
CA THR A 40 14.30 -2.01 -14.20
C THR A 40 12.79 -1.87 -14.17
N TRP A 41 12.20 -1.40 -15.25
CA TRP A 41 10.76 -1.23 -15.42
C TRP A 41 10.11 -2.53 -15.86
N LEU A 42 9.01 -2.91 -15.23
CA LEU A 42 8.25 -4.13 -15.52
C LEU A 42 6.76 -3.81 -15.68
N ALA A 43 6.10 -4.62 -16.49
CA ALA A 43 4.64 -4.61 -16.59
C ALA A 43 3.99 -5.36 -15.39
N PRO A 44 2.70 -5.10 -15.08
CA PRO A 44 1.99 -5.70 -13.96
C PRO A 44 1.97 -7.23 -13.94
N GLY A 45 1.91 -7.87 -15.10
CA GLY A 45 1.76 -9.32 -15.23
C GLY A 45 0.46 -9.71 -15.95
N GLU A 46 0.07 -10.96 -15.79
CA GLU A 46 -1.09 -11.54 -16.45
C GLU A 46 -2.41 -11.23 -15.73
N THR A 47 -3.52 -11.53 -16.38
CA THR A 47 -4.86 -11.41 -15.81
C THR A 47 -5.01 -12.27 -14.55
N VAL A 48 -5.56 -11.68 -13.50
CA VAL A 48 -5.75 -12.34 -12.20
C VAL A 48 -7.06 -13.14 -12.23
N PRO A 49 -7.03 -14.48 -11.97
CA PRO A 49 -8.22 -15.27 -11.80
C PRO A 49 -9.08 -14.81 -10.62
N ASP A 50 -10.41 -14.90 -10.75
CA ASP A 50 -11.35 -14.51 -9.69
C ASP A 50 -11.11 -15.27 -8.38
N GLU A 51 -10.74 -16.54 -8.45
CA GLU A 51 -10.45 -17.38 -7.28
C GLU A 51 -9.37 -16.78 -6.35
N ILE A 52 -8.41 -16.05 -6.90
CA ILE A 52 -7.36 -15.40 -6.12
C ILE A 52 -7.94 -14.15 -5.43
N VAL A 53 -8.74 -13.35 -6.15
CA VAL A 53 -9.39 -12.16 -5.62
C VAL A 53 -10.41 -12.54 -4.52
N LEU A 54 -11.16 -13.62 -4.75
CA LEU A 54 -12.18 -14.14 -3.83
C LEU A 54 -11.62 -14.73 -2.53
N ARG A 55 -10.31 -14.90 -2.40
CA ARG A 55 -9.68 -15.18 -1.09
C ARG A 55 -9.83 -14.01 -0.13
N ALA A 56 -9.77 -12.80 -0.67
CA ALA A 56 -9.83 -11.54 0.09
C ALA A 56 -11.23 -10.94 0.11
N HIS A 57 -11.98 -11.04 -0.97
CA HIS A 57 -13.25 -10.35 -1.18
C HIS A 57 -14.42 -11.30 -1.34
N ALA A 58 -15.61 -10.85 -0.95
CA ALA A 58 -16.87 -11.50 -1.26
C ALA A 58 -17.21 -11.33 -2.76
N PRO A 59 -17.96 -12.27 -3.37
CA PRO A 59 -18.33 -12.19 -4.79
C PRO A 59 -19.07 -10.91 -5.16
N GLU A 60 -19.81 -10.32 -4.23
CA GLU A 60 -20.57 -9.08 -4.40
C GLU A 60 -19.66 -7.88 -4.70
N VAL A 61 -18.43 -7.87 -4.16
CA VAL A 61 -17.44 -6.81 -4.44
C VAL A 61 -17.05 -6.86 -5.92
N LEU A 62 -16.81 -8.05 -6.47
CA LEU A 62 -16.45 -8.19 -7.87
C LEU A 62 -17.61 -7.79 -8.79
N ALA A 63 -18.83 -8.25 -8.47
CA ALA A 63 -20.03 -7.89 -9.21
C ALA A 63 -20.30 -6.37 -9.16
N ARG A 64 -19.97 -5.73 -8.05
CA ARG A 64 -20.17 -4.27 -7.86
C ARG A 64 -19.26 -3.42 -8.75
N LEU A 65 -18.11 -3.94 -9.17
CA LEU A 65 -17.16 -3.20 -10.04
C LEU A 65 -17.73 -2.87 -11.42
N ASP A 66 -18.72 -3.61 -11.87
CA ASP A 66 -19.37 -3.40 -13.18
C ASP A 66 -20.66 -2.56 -13.11
N VAL A 67 -21.08 -2.16 -11.90
CA VAL A 67 -22.28 -1.34 -11.70
C VAL A 67 -21.92 0.15 -11.79
N PRO A 68 -22.53 0.95 -12.71
CA PRO A 68 -22.16 2.33 -12.95
C PRO A 68 -22.73 3.30 -11.90
N GLU A 69 -22.38 3.09 -10.64
CA GLU A 69 -22.73 3.90 -9.49
C GLU A 69 -21.50 4.10 -8.62
N ASP A 70 -21.37 5.25 -7.95
CA ASP A 70 -20.29 5.52 -7.02
C ASP A 70 -20.37 4.55 -5.82
N PHE A 71 -19.22 4.10 -5.32
CA PHE A 71 -19.13 3.11 -4.22
C PHE A 71 -19.43 3.75 -2.87
N ASP A 72 -18.94 4.97 -2.68
CA ASP A 72 -19.26 5.88 -1.60
C ASP A 72 -18.95 7.32 -2.04
N ASP A 73 -19.02 8.29 -1.12
CA ASP A 73 -18.82 9.71 -1.42
C ASP A 73 -17.41 10.01 -1.97
N ASP A 74 -16.42 9.17 -1.62
CA ASP A 74 -15.00 9.36 -1.94
C ASP A 74 -14.47 8.33 -2.95
N THR A 75 -15.27 7.33 -3.33
CA THR A 75 -14.85 6.25 -4.23
C THR A 75 -15.75 6.21 -5.46
N PRO A 76 -15.44 7.06 -6.47
CA PRO A 76 -16.29 7.19 -7.65
C PRO A 76 -16.20 5.97 -8.57
N PHE A 77 -17.33 5.67 -9.24
CA PHE A 77 -17.29 4.76 -10.38
C PHE A 77 -16.56 5.40 -11.56
N HIS A 78 -15.76 4.59 -12.24
CA HIS A 78 -15.16 4.92 -13.53
C HIS A 78 -15.40 3.76 -14.50
N GLU A 79 -15.60 4.09 -15.77
CA GLU A 79 -15.70 3.07 -16.80
C GLU A 79 -14.45 2.16 -16.78
N ASN A 80 -14.67 0.84 -16.82
CA ASN A 80 -13.61 -0.18 -16.73
C ASN A 80 -12.82 -0.18 -15.40
N ILE A 81 -13.36 0.37 -14.32
CA ILE A 81 -12.63 0.40 -13.02
C ILE A 81 -12.24 -1.01 -12.54
N GLY A 82 -13.06 -2.01 -12.83
CA GLY A 82 -12.73 -3.40 -12.53
C GLY A 82 -11.46 -3.89 -13.23
N ALA A 83 -11.22 -3.46 -14.47
CA ALA A 83 -9.99 -3.80 -15.19
C ALA A 83 -8.76 -3.10 -14.59
N PHE A 84 -8.88 -1.82 -14.21
CA PHE A 84 -7.80 -1.09 -13.54
C PHE A 84 -7.45 -1.70 -12.19
N ALA A 85 -8.46 -2.02 -11.37
CA ALA A 85 -8.28 -2.66 -10.08
C ALA A 85 -7.59 -4.03 -10.21
N ARG A 86 -8.03 -4.88 -11.15
CA ARG A 86 -7.39 -6.17 -11.43
C ARG A 86 -5.95 -6.02 -11.94
N THR A 87 -5.64 -4.97 -12.71
CA THR A 87 -4.28 -4.69 -13.17
C THR A 87 -3.38 -4.31 -11.97
N SER A 88 -3.90 -3.54 -11.01
CA SER A 88 -3.18 -3.23 -9.77
C SER A 88 -2.93 -4.49 -8.92
N VAL A 89 -3.92 -5.39 -8.82
CA VAL A 89 -3.74 -6.71 -8.17
C VAL A 89 -2.69 -7.56 -8.91
N ALA A 90 -2.70 -7.59 -10.25
CA ALA A 90 -1.70 -8.31 -11.03
C ALA A 90 -0.28 -7.81 -10.74
N ALA A 91 -0.11 -6.49 -10.60
CA ALA A 91 1.15 -5.88 -10.21
C ALA A 91 1.58 -6.30 -8.78
N ALA A 92 0.64 -6.37 -7.84
CA ALA A 92 0.90 -6.83 -6.48
C ALA A 92 1.34 -8.31 -6.44
N LEU A 93 0.70 -9.17 -7.20
CA LEU A 93 1.08 -10.60 -7.32
C LEU A 93 2.43 -10.78 -8.02
N ASN A 94 2.74 -9.95 -9.02
CA ASN A 94 4.06 -9.96 -9.67
C ASN A 94 5.13 -9.46 -8.68
N ALA A 95 4.85 -8.42 -7.89
CA ALA A 95 5.74 -7.93 -6.86
C ALA A 95 6.02 -9.00 -5.78
N LEU A 96 5.00 -9.71 -5.33
CA LEU A 96 5.13 -10.87 -4.44
C LEU A 96 6.06 -11.94 -5.02
N LYS A 97 5.85 -12.34 -6.28
CA LYS A 97 6.68 -13.35 -6.96
C LYS A 97 8.14 -12.93 -7.03
N LEU A 98 8.42 -11.69 -7.40
CA LEU A 98 9.77 -11.15 -7.51
C LEU A 98 10.46 -11.02 -6.14
N ALA A 99 9.75 -10.54 -5.11
CA ALA A 99 10.28 -10.46 -3.76
C ALA A 99 10.67 -11.83 -3.19
N ARG A 100 9.88 -12.86 -3.45
CA ARG A 100 10.22 -14.26 -3.08
C ARG A 100 11.48 -14.79 -3.77
N ASN A 101 11.86 -14.20 -4.90
CA ASN A 101 13.12 -14.50 -5.59
C ASN A 101 14.28 -13.60 -5.14
N GLY A 102 14.11 -12.81 -4.07
CA GLY A 102 15.13 -11.91 -3.53
C GLY A 102 15.28 -10.58 -4.25
N GLU A 103 14.33 -10.20 -5.10
CA GLU A 103 14.34 -8.94 -5.83
C GLU A 103 13.74 -7.81 -4.98
N THR A 104 14.33 -6.63 -5.03
CA THR A 104 13.73 -5.40 -4.47
C THR A 104 12.68 -4.86 -5.42
N VAL A 105 11.43 -4.73 -4.97
CA VAL A 105 10.28 -4.42 -5.83
C VAL A 105 9.39 -3.34 -5.23
N PHE A 106 8.99 -2.38 -6.07
CA PHE A 106 7.95 -1.40 -5.78
C PHE A 106 6.90 -1.41 -6.88
N SER A 107 5.63 -1.56 -6.53
CA SER A 107 4.49 -1.42 -7.45
C SER A 107 3.99 0.03 -7.43
N LEU A 108 4.23 0.73 -8.54
CA LEU A 108 3.79 2.10 -8.78
C LEU A 108 2.50 2.06 -9.62
N MET A 109 1.40 1.62 -9.00
CA MET A 109 0.12 1.41 -9.67
C MET A 109 -1.02 2.20 -9.00
N ARG A 110 -2.11 2.34 -9.72
CA ARG A 110 -3.43 2.82 -9.29
C ARG A 110 -4.50 1.85 -9.81
N PRO A 111 -5.60 1.67 -9.06
CA PRO A 111 -5.97 2.24 -7.76
C PRO A 111 -5.14 1.66 -6.59
N PRO A 112 -5.13 2.37 -5.43
CA PRO A 112 -4.67 1.84 -4.15
C PRO A 112 -5.62 0.75 -3.65
N GLY A 113 -5.30 0.12 -2.48
CA GLY A 113 -6.05 -1.05 -2.06
C GLY A 113 -6.41 -1.15 -0.57
N HIS A 114 -5.66 -0.56 0.34
CA HIS A 114 -5.69 -0.89 1.76
C HIS A 114 -7.02 -0.60 2.49
N HIS A 115 -7.90 0.25 1.92
CA HIS A 115 -9.23 0.52 2.49
C HIS A 115 -10.32 -0.44 2.01
N ALA A 116 -10.14 -1.14 0.87
CA ALA A 116 -11.16 -2.07 0.39
C ALA A 116 -11.29 -3.26 1.34
N THR A 117 -12.47 -3.40 1.97
CA THR A 117 -12.77 -4.46 2.94
C THR A 117 -13.17 -5.76 2.23
N ARG A 118 -13.41 -6.82 2.99
CA ARG A 118 -13.94 -8.07 2.43
C ARG A 118 -15.24 -7.88 1.66
N GLN A 119 -16.07 -6.92 2.05
CA GLN A 119 -17.43 -6.75 1.51
C GLN A 119 -17.66 -5.41 0.81
N LYS A 120 -16.71 -4.46 0.86
CA LYS A 120 -16.94 -3.10 0.38
C LYS A 120 -15.68 -2.47 -0.20
N SER A 121 -15.80 -1.89 -1.41
CA SER A 121 -14.85 -0.92 -1.95
C SER A 121 -15.10 0.45 -1.31
N MET A 122 -14.04 1.15 -0.87
CA MET A 122 -14.13 2.44 -0.19
C MET A 122 -12.77 3.14 -0.14
N GLY A 123 -12.75 4.43 0.17
CA GLY A 123 -11.51 5.19 0.39
C GLY A 123 -10.57 5.14 -0.83
N PHE A 124 -11.08 5.37 -2.03
CA PHE A 124 -10.36 5.30 -3.30
C PHE A 124 -9.91 3.88 -3.71
N CYS A 125 -10.20 2.87 -2.88
CA CYS A 125 -9.76 1.48 -3.04
C CYS A 125 -10.91 0.61 -3.54
N TYR A 126 -10.68 -0.13 -4.62
CA TYR A 126 -11.70 -1.00 -5.23
C TYR A 126 -11.48 -2.47 -4.88
N LEU A 127 -10.24 -2.94 -4.94
CA LEU A 127 -9.80 -4.26 -4.47
C LEU A 127 -8.60 -4.08 -3.54
N ASN A 128 -8.47 -4.93 -2.55
CA ASN A 128 -7.36 -4.85 -1.60
C ASN A 128 -6.12 -5.58 -2.13
N ASN A 129 -5.27 -4.83 -2.84
CA ASN A 129 -4.09 -5.35 -3.52
C ASN A 129 -3.14 -6.09 -2.56
N ILE A 130 -2.89 -5.50 -1.38
CA ILE A 130 -1.92 -6.04 -0.41
C ILE A 130 -2.47 -7.27 0.31
N ALA A 131 -3.76 -7.27 0.68
CA ALA A 131 -4.37 -8.42 1.32
C ALA A 131 -4.49 -9.62 0.37
N ILE A 132 -4.84 -9.38 -0.91
CA ILE A 132 -4.87 -10.43 -1.95
C ILE A 132 -3.48 -11.04 -2.10
N ALA A 133 -2.42 -10.23 -2.24
CA ALA A 133 -1.04 -10.72 -2.36
C ALA A 133 -0.60 -11.46 -1.10
N THR A 134 -0.98 -11.01 0.09
CA THR A 134 -0.68 -11.66 1.37
C THR A 134 -1.33 -13.04 1.47
N LEU A 135 -2.61 -13.16 1.13
CA LEU A 135 -3.32 -14.43 1.15
C LEU A 135 -2.80 -15.40 0.07
N GLU A 136 -2.39 -14.88 -1.09
CA GLU A 136 -1.73 -15.68 -2.13
C GLU A 136 -0.36 -16.18 -1.66
N ALA A 137 0.44 -15.35 -0.97
CA ALA A 137 1.70 -15.79 -0.39
C ALA A 137 1.49 -16.96 0.58
N ARG A 138 0.46 -16.87 1.44
CA ARG A 138 0.07 -17.94 2.37
C ARG A 138 -0.37 -19.20 1.64
N ALA A 139 -1.23 -19.08 0.64
CA ALA A 139 -1.73 -20.19 -0.15
C ALA A 139 -0.63 -20.91 -0.93
N THR A 140 0.44 -20.18 -1.28
CA THR A 140 1.59 -20.73 -2.04
C THR A 140 2.80 -21.07 -1.16
N GLY A 141 2.60 -21.22 0.17
CA GLY A 141 3.54 -21.87 1.08
C GLY A 141 4.41 -20.98 1.96
N VAL A 142 4.28 -19.65 1.89
CA VAL A 142 4.94 -18.76 2.87
C VAL A 142 4.28 -18.94 4.24
N LYS A 143 5.02 -19.31 5.28
CA LYS A 143 4.45 -19.67 6.59
C LYS A 143 4.12 -18.47 7.46
N ARG A 144 4.90 -17.39 7.37
CA ARG A 144 4.66 -16.16 8.13
C ARG A 144 4.84 -14.95 7.21
N VAL A 145 3.78 -14.17 7.08
CA VAL A 145 3.77 -12.91 6.33
C VAL A 145 3.45 -11.78 7.30
N ALA A 146 4.25 -10.73 7.31
CA ALA A 146 3.90 -9.47 7.95
C ALA A 146 3.38 -8.49 6.89
N VAL A 147 2.32 -7.78 7.20
CA VAL A 147 1.90 -6.60 6.45
C VAL A 147 2.25 -5.37 7.27
N PHE A 148 3.03 -4.47 6.71
CA PHE A 148 3.38 -3.19 7.31
C PHE A 148 2.74 -2.05 6.52
N ASP A 149 1.85 -1.32 7.16
CA ASP A 149 1.12 -0.21 6.57
C ASP A 149 1.56 1.10 7.24
N PHE A 150 2.19 1.98 6.47
CA PHE A 150 2.62 3.30 6.93
C PHE A 150 1.88 4.45 6.22
N ASP A 151 0.82 4.15 5.49
CA ASP A 151 -0.15 5.16 5.07
C ASP A 151 -0.69 5.89 6.31
N VAL A 152 -0.96 7.18 6.19
CA VAL A 152 -1.46 7.97 7.31
C VAL A 152 -2.86 7.57 7.74
N HIS A 153 -3.62 6.96 6.83
CA HIS A 153 -4.95 6.44 7.12
C HIS A 153 -4.89 4.98 7.55
N HIS A 154 -5.73 4.59 8.48
CA HIS A 154 -5.83 3.20 8.91
C HIS A 154 -6.19 2.28 7.74
N GLY A 155 -5.40 1.24 7.51
CA GLY A 155 -5.68 0.20 6.51
C GLY A 155 -6.82 -0.73 6.95
N ASN A 156 -8.01 -0.17 7.18
CA ASN A 156 -9.18 -0.85 7.71
C ASN A 156 -9.64 -2.05 6.88
N GLY A 157 -9.46 -1.97 5.56
CA GLY A 157 -9.79 -3.06 4.65
C GLY A 157 -8.80 -4.22 4.80
N THR A 158 -7.52 -3.92 4.89
CA THR A 158 -6.48 -4.91 5.14
C THR A 158 -6.69 -5.59 6.49
N GLU A 159 -6.97 -4.82 7.54
CA GLU A 159 -7.31 -5.35 8.85
C GLU A 159 -8.55 -6.27 8.80
N ASP A 160 -9.63 -5.83 8.13
CA ASP A 160 -10.88 -6.61 8.02
C ASP A 160 -10.68 -7.96 7.33
N ILE A 161 -9.85 -8.00 6.30
CA ILE A 161 -9.56 -9.21 5.53
C ILE A 161 -8.62 -10.14 6.31
N LEU A 162 -7.61 -9.59 6.99
CA LEU A 162 -6.53 -10.36 7.58
C LEU A 162 -6.71 -10.67 9.07
N VAL A 163 -7.72 -10.11 9.74
CA VAL A 163 -7.96 -10.38 11.16
C VAL A 163 -8.14 -11.89 11.40
N ASN A 164 -7.39 -12.39 12.37
CA ASN A 164 -7.36 -13.80 12.77
C ASN A 164 -6.91 -14.78 11.66
N GLN A 165 -6.29 -14.31 10.59
CA GLN A 165 -5.70 -15.18 9.56
C GLN A 165 -4.42 -15.85 10.09
N PRO A 166 -4.36 -17.20 10.10
CA PRO A 166 -3.18 -17.91 10.62
C PRO A 166 -1.92 -17.58 9.82
N GLY A 167 -0.82 -17.26 10.52
CA GLY A 167 0.48 -16.97 9.92
C GLY A 167 0.55 -15.63 9.21
N VAL A 168 -0.33 -14.69 9.56
CA VAL A 168 -0.29 -13.31 9.11
C VAL A 168 -0.33 -12.40 10.33
N GLU A 169 0.50 -11.36 10.35
CA GLU A 169 0.37 -10.23 11.26
C GLU A 169 0.32 -8.92 10.47
N PHE A 170 -0.54 -8.01 10.91
CA PHE A 170 -0.76 -6.70 10.34
C PHE A 170 -0.34 -5.62 11.33
N PHE A 171 0.46 -4.66 10.88
CA PHE A 171 1.00 -3.55 11.65
C PHE A 171 0.68 -2.24 10.93
N SER A 172 -0.18 -1.42 11.49
CA SER A 172 -0.60 -0.15 10.88
C SER A 172 -0.27 1.03 11.77
N VAL A 173 0.50 1.99 11.25
CA VAL A 173 0.82 3.25 11.93
C VAL A 173 0.07 4.38 11.23
N HIS A 174 -0.94 4.95 11.87
CA HIS A 174 -1.89 5.85 11.23
C HIS A 174 -2.39 6.95 12.18
N GLU A 175 -2.94 8.01 11.60
CA GLU A 175 -3.64 9.04 12.39
C GLU A 175 -4.97 8.52 12.95
N HIS A 176 -5.23 8.82 14.21
CA HIS A 176 -6.52 8.61 14.85
C HIS A 176 -6.76 9.72 15.92
N PRO A 177 -7.97 10.37 15.94
CA PRO A 177 -9.10 10.17 15.05
C PRO A 177 -8.88 10.79 13.65
N SER A 178 -9.06 10.00 12.62
CA SER A 178 -9.00 10.39 11.21
C SER A 178 -9.80 9.39 10.37
N TYR A 179 -9.99 9.64 9.06
CA TYR A 179 -10.60 8.65 8.17
C TYR A 179 -9.85 7.31 8.27
N PRO A 180 -10.51 6.17 8.23
CA PRO A 180 -11.95 5.90 8.19
C PRO A 180 -12.61 5.78 9.59
N HIS A 181 -12.05 6.43 10.63
CA HIS A 181 -12.52 6.42 12.02
C HIS A 181 -12.44 5.05 12.71
N THR A 182 -11.46 4.24 12.33
CA THR A 182 -11.15 2.92 12.87
C THR A 182 -9.69 2.84 13.30
N GLY A 183 -9.24 1.72 13.87
CA GLY A 183 -7.84 1.52 14.23
C GLY A 183 -7.41 2.14 15.56
N ALA A 184 -8.36 2.52 16.44
CA ALA A 184 -8.03 3.03 17.78
C ALA A 184 -7.36 1.97 18.66
N GLU A 185 -7.71 0.70 18.47
CA GLU A 185 -7.26 -0.43 19.26
C GLU A 185 -6.85 -1.60 18.36
N ASN A 186 -6.06 -2.53 18.88
CA ASN A 186 -5.71 -3.77 18.20
C ASN A 186 -6.95 -4.63 17.93
N ARG A 187 -6.96 -5.38 16.84
CA ARG A 187 -8.08 -6.23 16.47
C ARG A 187 -7.65 -7.70 16.30
N GLY A 188 -8.42 -8.60 16.89
CA GLY A 188 -8.06 -10.02 16.91
C GLY A 188 -6.76 -10.28 17.67
N HIS A 189 -6.05 -11.34 17.27
CA HIS A 189 -4.76 -11.66 17.88
C HIS A 189 -3.55 -11.27 17.03
N ASN A 190 -3.77 -10.68 15.87
CA ASN A 190 -2.77 -10.49 14.84
C ASN A 190 -2.81 -9.15 14.10
N CYS A 191 -3.72 -8.24 14.46
CA CYS A 191 -3.75 -6.89 13.89
C CYS A 191 -3.38 -5.88 14.97
N PHE A 192 -2.23 -5.22 14.77
CA PHE A 192 -1.63 -4.28 15.72
C PHE A 192 -1.72 -2.87 15.17
N ASN A 193 -2.45 -2.02 15.87
CA ASN A 193 -2.70 -0.63 15.53
C ASN A 193 -1.84 0.30 16.38
N TYR A 194 -1.16 1.24 15.74
CA TYR A 194 -0.28 2.23 16.35
C TYR A 194 -0.81 3.64 16.03
N PRO A 195 -1.95 4.02 16.64
CA PRO A 195 -2.54 5.31 16.38
C PRO A 195 -1.64 6.46 16.85
N VAL A 196 -1.60 7.52 16.06
CA VAL A 196 -1.00 8.82 16.41
C VAL A 196 -2.06 9.90 16.27
N THR A 197 -2.06 10.86 17.20
CA THR A 197 -3.00 11.98 17.13
C THR A 197 -2.58 12.96 16.04
N PRO A 198 -3.51 13.54 15.25
CA PRO A 198 -3.20 14.64 14.33
C PRO A 198 -2.38 15.72 15.00
N GLY A 199 -1.40 16.28 14.29
CA GLY A 199 -0.46 17.26 14.85
C GLY A 199 0.61 16.67 15.79
N THR A 200 0.74 15.34 15.89
CA THR A 200 1.81 14.71 16.70
C THR A 200 3.19 15.16 16.20
N PRO A 201 4.12 15.57 17.10
CA PRO A 201 5.46 15.96 16.70
C PRO A 201 6.21 14.86 15.92
N ARG A 202 6.98 15.27 14.91
CA ARG A 202 7.68 14.38 13.98
C ARG A 202 8.48 13.26 14.67
N LEU A 203 9.25 13.59 15.72
CA LEU A 203 10.06 12.58 16.42
C LEU A 203 9.19 11.54 17.15
N THR A 204 8.04 11.95 17.65
CA THR A 204 7.09 11.04 18.31
C THR A 204 6.43 10.13 17.28
N TYR A 205 6.01 10.67 16.12
CA TYR A 205 5.48 9.87 15.02
C TYR A 205 6.50 8.83 14.55
N ARG A 206 7.74 9.27 14.35
CA ARG A 206 8.85 8.40 13.94
C ARG A 206 9.17 7.32 14.98
N ALA A 207 9.10 7.64 16.27
CA ALA A 207 9.26 6.64 17.34
C ALA A 207 8.13 5.58 17.30
N LYS A 208 6.92 5.96 16.93
CA LYS A 208 5.80 5.02 16.75
C LYS A 208 6.06 4.07 15.56
N LEU A 209 6.55 4.60 14.43
CA LEU A 209 6.96 3.79 13.27
C LEU A 209 8.09 2.81 13.64
N ALA A 210 9.09 3.26 14.41
CA ALA A 210 10.18 2.41 14.87
C ALA A 210 9.67 1.28 15.77
N HIS A 211 8.75 1.56 16.69
CA HIS A 211 8.12 0.57 17.56
C HIS A 211 7.38 -0.51 16.75
N ALA A 212 6.57 -0.11 15.78
CA ALA A 212 5.86 -1.05 14.91
C ALA A 212 6.83 -1.95 14.12
N LEU A 213 7.96 -1.40 13.65
CA LEU A 213 9.01 -2.18 12.97
C LEU A 213 9.75 -3.16 13.91
N ASP A 214 9.93 -2.81 15.18
CA ASP A 214 10.53 -3.71 16.19
C ASP A 214 9.58 -4.87 16.52
N ASP A 215 8.28 -4.62 16.64
CA ASP A 215 7.27 -5.66 16.82
C ASP A 215 7.18 -6.56 15.59
N LEU A 216 7.17 -5.99 14.39
CA LEU A 216 7.22 -6.74 13.13
C LEU A 216 8.47 -7.65 13.08
N ARG A 217 9.64 -7.15 13.46
CA ARG A 217 10.88 -7.95 13.55
C ARG A 217 10.71 -9.11 14.51
N SER A 218 10.06 -8.87 15.65
CA SER A 218 9.83 -9.88 16.70
C SER A 218 8.94 -11.03 16.24
N TYR A 219 8.01 -10.77 15.30
CA TYR A 219 7.20 -11.79 14.65
C TYR A 219 8.02 -12.76 13.78
N ARG A 220 9.21 -12.34 13.30
CA ARG A 220 10.10 -13.11 12.43
C ARG A 220 9.39 -13.58 11.14
N PRO A 221 8.83 -12.70 10.35
CA PRO A 221 8.19 -13.08 9.09
C PRO A 221 9.19 -13.63 8.09
N GLU A 222 8.71 -14.42 7.14
CA GLU A 222 9.48 -14.90 5.98
C GLU A 222 9.35 -13.95 4.80
N LEU A 223 8.32 -13.10 4.83
CA LEU A 223 8.02 -12.10 3.81
C LEU A 223 7.33 -10.89 4.45
N ILE A 224 7.66 -9.69 3.99
CA ILE A 224 6.97 -8.46 4.38
C ILE A 224 6.26 -7.90 3.14
N ALA A 225 4.96 -7.63 3.27
CA ALA A 225 4.16 -6.88 2.31
C ALA A 225 3.97 -5.45 2.85
N VAL A 226 4.31 -4.43 2.08
CA VAL A 226 4.29 -3.04 2.55
C VAL A 226 3.23 -2.24 1.81
N SER A 227 2.22 -1.75 2.53
CA SER A 227 1.34 -0.66 2.07
C SER A 227 2.08 0.65 2.27
N ALA A 228 2.55 1.21 1.15
CA ALA A 228 3.41 2.37 1.14
C ALA A 228 2.61 3.63 0.78
N GLY A 229 2.05 4.28 1.80
CA GLY A 229 1.42 5.60 1.70
C GLY A 229 2.41 6.72 2.00
N PHE A 230 2.26 7.84 1.32
CA PHE A 230 3.15 9.00 1.46
C PHE A 230 2.40 10.24 1.96
N ASP A 231 1.20 10.06 2.46
CA ASP A 231 0.30 11.11 2.94
C ASP A 231 0.53 11.53 4.39
N ALA A 232 1.36 10.81 5.16
CA ALA A 232 1.91 11.30 6.41
C ALA A 232 2.91 12.47 6.22
N TYR A 233 3.08 12.94 4.99
CA TYR A 233 3.96 14.05 4.65
C TYR A 233 3.39 15.41 5.08
N LEU A 234 4.24 16.27 5.67
CA LEU A 234 3.88 17.60 6.22
C LEU A 234 3.03 18.48 5.28
N ARG A 235 3.13 18.31 3.96
CA ARG A 235 2.39 19.12 2.98
C ARG A 235 1.36 18.29 2.22
N ASP A 236 0.94 17.16 2.76
CA ASP A 236 -0.17 16.40 2.17
C ASP A 236 -1.50 17.10 2.49
N PRO A 237 -2.40 17.25 1.51
CA PRO A 237 -3.67 17.94 1.73
C PRO A 237 -4.71 17.15 2.53
N LEU A 238 -4.50 15.84 2.76
CA LEU A 238 -5.49 14.97 3.40
C LEU A 238 -5.17 14.57 4.84
N ALA A 239 -4.03 15.04 5.39
CA ALA A 239 -3.62 14.69 6.74
C ALA A 239 -2.93 15.85 7.45
N ASP A 240 -2.89 15.80 8.79
CA ASP A 240 -2.14 16.75 9.63
C ASP A 240 -0.94 16.03 10.27
N SER A 241 -0.07 15.53 9.42
CA SER A 241 1.09 14.73 9.81
C SER A 241 2.42 15.39 9.48
N PRO A 242 3.49 15.11 10.24
CA PRO A 242 4.71 15.93 10.25
C PRO A 242 5.88 15.35 9.47
N LEU A 243 5.72 14.23 8.72
CA LEU A 243 6.86 13.55 8.11
C LEU A 243 7.45 14.37 6.95
N LEU A 244 8.74 14.22 6.76
CA LEU A 244 9.53 14.82 5.69
C LEU A 244 10.09 13.72 4.76
N ALA A 245 10.66 14.10 3.62
CA ALA A 245 11.25 13.16 2.67
C ALA A 245 12.31 12.24 3.31
N GLU A 246 13.09 12.77 4.26
CA GLU A 246 14.10 12.01 5.01
C GLU A 246 13.52 10.92 5.91
N ASP A 247 12.24 11.03 6.35
CA ASP A 247 11.59 9.99 7.13
C ASP A 247 11.16 8.81 6.24
N PHE A 248 10.71 9.08 5.03
CA PHE A 248 10.43 8.03 4.06
C PHE A 248 11.73 7.33 3.60
N HIS A 249 12.81 8.08 3.43
CA HIS A 249 14.14 7.50 3.21
C HIS A 249 14.53 6.57 4.37
N TRP A 250 14.39 7.02 5.60
CA TRP A 250 14.66 6.21 6.79
C TRP A 250 13.76 4.96 6.88
N LEU A 251 12.48 5.06 6.52
CA LEU A 251 11.58 3.89 6.44
C LEU A 251 12.12 2.85 5.45
N GLY A 252 12.52 3.28 4.26
CA GLY A 252 13.16 2.40 3.28
C GLY A 252 14.42 1.72 3.82
N GLN A 253 15.31 2.47 4.48
CA GLN A 253 16.50 1.93 5.13
C GLN A 253 16.17 0.94 6.25
N SER A 254 15.16 1.25 7.05
CA SER A 254 14.74 0.38 8.17
C SER A 254 14.19 -0.94 7.68
N LEU A 255 13.34 -0.94 6.65
CA LEU A 255 12.82 -2.16 6.02
C LEU A 255 13.94 -3.00 5.42
N ARG A 256 14.85 -2.38 4.67
CA ARG A 256 16.05 -3.06 4.15
C ARG A 256 16.88 -3.69 5.26
N GLY A 257 17.08 -2.96 6.37
CA GLY A 257 17.87 -3.42 7.53
C GLY A 257 17.31 -4.65 8.25
N LEU A 258 16.05 -5.00 8.00
CA LEU A 258 15.46 -6.24 8.52
C LEU A 258 16.04 -7.49 7.87
N ASN A 259 16.62 -7.39 6.67
CA ASN A 259 17.15 -8.51 5.88
C ASN A 259 16.10 -9.61 5.61
N ILE A 260 14.86 -9.23 5.44
CA ILE A 260 13.73 -10.10 5.11
C ILE A 260 13.26 -9.69 3.71
N PRO A 261 12.95 -10.63 2.81
CA PRO A 261 12.34 -10.30 1.52
C PRO A 261 11.08 -9.45 1.70
N PHE A 262 10.96 -8.38 0.92
CA PHE A 262 9.76 -7.54 0.97
C PHE A 262 9.43 -6.93 -0.40
N PHE A 263 8.18 -6.55 -0.57
CA PHE A 263 7.70 -5.74 -1.68
C PHE A 263 6.81 -4.62 -1.16
N SER A 264 6.76 -3.51 -1.90
CA SER A 264 5.95 -2.35 -1.53
C SER A 264 4.95 -2.02 -2.63
N LEU A 265 3.73 -1.66 -2.22
CA LEU A 265 2.67 -1.19 -3.10
C LEU A 265 2.33 0.26 -2.76
N LEU A 266 2.21 1.12 -3.77
CA LEU A 266 1.77 2.49 -3.57
C LEU A 266 0.32 2.51 -3.05
N GLU A 267 0.10 3.20 -1.94
CA GLU A 267 -1.22 3.54 -1.41
C GLU A 267 -1.47 5.05 -1.54
N GLY A 268 -1.65 5.78 -0.44
CA GLY A 268 -1.86 7.23 -0.42
C GLY A 268 -0.64 8.09 -0.76
N GLY A 269 -0.83 9.38 -0.62
CA GLY A 269 0.12 10.42 -0.97
C GLY A 269 -0.41 11.31 -2.09
N TYR A 270 -0.88 12.50 -1.73
CA TYR A 270 -1.67 13.39 -2.59
C TYR A 270 -0.99 14.74 -2.81
N SER A 271 0.12 14.97 -2.13
CA SER A 271 0.96 16.15 -2.34
C SER A 271 1.59 16.13 -3.74
N LYS A 272 1.80 17.31 -4.32
CA LYS A 272 2.58 17.47 -5.55
C LYS A 272 4.04 16.97 -5.42
N ASP A 273 4.51 16.80 -4.19
CA ASP A 273 5.86 16.36 -3.87
C ASP A 273 5.98 14.81 -3.81
N LEU A 274 4.88 14.06 -4.00
CA LEU A 274 4.89 12.60 -4.01
C LEU A 274 6.05 11.98 -4.81
N PRO A 275 6.43 12.49 -6.00
CA PRO A 275 7.57 11.94 -6.75
C PRO A 275 8.89 11.94 -5.97
N GLU A 276 9.15 13.00 -5.19
CA GLU A 276 10.37 13.10 -4.38
C GLU A 276 10.29 12.23 -3.12
N LEU A 277 9.10 12.06 -2.54
CA LEU A 277 8.90 11.19 -1.37
C LEU A 277 9.12 9.72 -1.75
N VAL A 278 8.52 9.29 -2.87
CA VAL A 278 8.76 7.94 -3.40
C VAL A 278 10.24 7.74 -3.74
N PHE A 279 10.87 8.71 -4.40
CA PHE A 279 12.30 8.62 -4.71
C PHE A 279 13.16 8.51 -3.45
N ALA A 280 12.89 9.31 -2.41
CA ALA A 280 13.60 9.22 -1.13
C ALA A 280 13.42 7.83 -0.47
N TYR A 281 12.20 7.30 -0.44
CA TYR A 281 11.92 5.96 0.06
C TYR A 281 12.73 4.89 -0.68
N LEU A 282 12.71 4.93 -2.02
CA LEU A 282 13.41 3.98 -2.87
C LEU A 282 14.94 4.06 -2.69
N LYS A 283 15.50 5.26 -2.46
CA LYS A 283 16.93 5.41 -2.09
C LYS A 283 17.23 4.68 -0.78
N GLY A 284 16.40 4.83 0.23
CA GLY A 284 16.53 4.11 1.49
C GLY A 284 16.46 2.59 1.30
N VAL A 285 15.51 2.10 0.51
CA VAL A 285 15.35 0.69 0.16
C VAL A 285 16.60 0.14 -0.55
N GLU A 286 17.26 0.93 -1.41
CA GLU A 286 18.51 0.54 -2.08
C GLU A 286 19.77 0.78 -1.23
N GLY A 287 19.64 1.44 -0.07
CA GLY A 287 20.75 1.74 0.84
C GLY A 287 21.65 2.89 0.35
N LYS A 288 21.05 3.86 -0.31
CA LYS A 288 21.74 5.03 -0.89
C LYS A 288 21.32 6.33 -0.18
#